data_ce937dabb1e7512c6a4cbfb57a7bcf20
#
_entry.id   ce937dabb1e7512c6a4cbfb57a7bcf20
#
_cell.length_a   1.000
_cell.length_b   1.000
_cell.length_c   1.000
_cell.angle_alpha   90.00
_cell.angle_beta   90.00
_cell.angle_gamma   90.00
#
_symmetry.space_group_name_H-M   'P 1'
#
loop_
_entity.id
_entity.type
_entity.pdbx_description
1 polymer ?
#
loop_
_entity_poly.entity_id
_entity_poly.type
_entity_poly.pdbx_seq_one_letter_code
_entity_poly.pdbx_strand_id
1 'polypeptide(L)'
;MNSASVWISSLAVAAAGGWFAATMFAAAATGKEPRFPQLTMDQLDEKQKPLGEQVMKVSSVGLAGPYNPMLRSPVLGQRLFDLFHYLRWETSVPTKLNEFAILIIGRQWRSQVEWYAHAPLAAKAGLSPDIIAELKASKRPSGMADDEALVYDFVTELTTTQKVSDETYARAKKVFSDQQIVDLTAVAGNYVMVAMMLAMAEETTPPGKEPPFKVGEK
;
A
#
# COMPACT_ATOMS: atom_id res chain seq x y z
N MET A 1 -18.47 -25.11 -82.63
CA MET A 1 -18.82 -26.11 -81.61
C MET A 1 -18.22 -25.59 -80.30
N ASN A 2 -19.08 -25.39 -79.34
CA ASN A 2 -18.90 -25.04 -77.91
C ASN A 2 -18.25 -23.71 -77.52
N SER A 3 -19.15 -22.81 -77.26
CA SER A 3 -19.00 -21.62 -76.42
C SER A 3 -18.86 -21.98 -74.94
N ALA A 4 -17.96 -21.35 -74.27
CA ALA A 4 -17.96 -21.32 -72.81
C ALA A 4 -17.99 -19.86 -72.36
N SER A 5 -19.09 -19.46 -71.77
CA SER A 5 -19.37 -18.14 -71.20
C SER A 5 -18.63 -18.01 -69.87
N VAL A 6 -17.81 -16.98 -69.75
CA VAL A 6 -17.17 -16.60 -68.47
C VAL A 6 -18.06 -15.57 -67.81
N TRP A 7 -18.60 -15.91 -66.65
CA TRP A 7 -19.31 -15.00 -65.76
C TRP A 7 -18.29 -14.26 -64.89
N ILE A 8 -18.22 -12.95 -65.03
CA ILE A 8 -17.48 -12.07 -64.14
C ILE A 8 -18.38 -11.74 -62.96
N SER A 9 -18.12 -12.32 -61.83
CA SER A 9 -18.78 -11.99 -60.56
C SER A 9 -18.07 -10.81 -59.91
N SER A 10 -18.77 -9.68 -59.84
CA SER A 10 -18.34 -8.50 -59.11
C SER A 10 -18.40 -8.77 -57.60
N LEU A 11 -17.27 -8.82 -56.93
CA LEU A 11 -17.18 -8.85 -55.47
C LEU A 11 -17.38 -7.44 -54.93
N ALA A 12 -18.53 -7.19 -54.33
CA ALA A 12 -18.75 -6.02 -53.49
C ALA A 12 -18.01 -6.18 -52.19
N VAL A 13 -17.02 -5.34 -51.96
CA VAL A 13 -16.34 -5.24 -50.65
C VAL A 13 -17.23 -4.47 -49.70
N ALA A 14 -17.92 -5.17 -48.81
CA ALA A 14 -18.64 -4.58 -47.70
C ALA A 14 -17.60 -4.23 -46.61
N ALA A 15 -17.37 -2.92 -46.41
CA ALA A 15 -16.60 -2.42 -45.27
C ALA A 15 -17.40 -2.65 -44.00
N ALA A 16 -17.12 -3.72 -43.29
CA ALA A 16 -17.60 -3.95 -41.93
C ALA A 16 -16.85 -3.06 -40.98
N GLY A 17 -17.44 -1.93 -40.62
CA GLY A 17 -16.99 -1.09 -39.51
C GLY A 17 -17.12 -1.88 -38.20
N GLY A 18 -15.98 -2.42 -37.74
CA GLY A 18 -15.91 -3.07 -36.43
C GLY A 18 -16.04 -2.04 -35.34
N TRP A 19 -17.21 -1.96 -34.75
CA TRP A 19 -17.35 -1.36 -33.42
C TRP A 19 -16.69 -2.30 -32.42
N PHE A 20 -15.49 -1.93 -31.97
CA PHE A 20 -14.93 -2.49 -30.77
C PHE A 20 -15.77 -1.97 -29.60
N ALA A 21 -16.82 -2.71 -29.26
CA ALA A 21 -17.42 -2.60 -27.95
C ALA A 21 -16.35 -3.05 -26.95
N ALA A 22 -15.74 -2.09 -26.27
CA ALA A 22 -14.98 -2.34 -25.07
C ALA A 22 -15.97 -2.90 -24.04
N THR A 23 -16.11 -4.21 -23.99
CA THR A 23 -16.75 -4.90 -22.89
C THR A 23 -15.87 -4.68 -21.69
N MET A 24 -16.21 -3.67 -20.87
CA MET A 24 -15.78 -3.59 -19.49
C MET A 24 -16.28 -4.87 -18.82
N PHE A 25 -15.40 -5.84 -18.66
CA PHE A 25 -15.58 -6.89 -17.69
C PHE A 25 -15.52 -6.20 -16.32
N ALA A 26 -16.67 -5.78 -15.82
CA ALA A 26 -16.86 -5.55 -14.41
C ALA A 26 -16.69 -6.92 -13.73
N ALA A 27 -15.46 -7.27 -13.37
CA ALA A 27 -15.22 -8.29 -12.38
C ALA A 27 -16.00 -7.83 -11.15
N ALA A 28 -16.99 -8.62 -10.74
CA ALA A 28 -17.73 -8.38 -9.52
C ALA A 28 -16.72 -8.39 -8.36
N ALA A 29 -16.20 -7.20 -8.02
CA ALA A 29 -15.48 -6.98 -6.82
C ALA A 29 -16.47 -7.19 -5.67
N THR A 30 -16.32 -8.25 -4.90
CA THR A 30 -17.03 -8.49 -3.64
C THR A 30 -16.56 -7.53 -2.54
N GLY A 31 -16.14 -6.33 -2.90
CA GLY A 31 -15.65 -5.27 -2.03
C GLY A 31 -16.50 -4.02 -2.19
N LYS A 32 -16.82 -3.40 -1.06
CA LYS A 32 -17.44 -2.09 -1.01
C LYS A 32 -16.51 -1.08 -1.70
N GLU A 33 -17.09 -0.23 -2.57
CA GLU A 33 -16.33 0.85 -3.20
C GLU A 33 -15.76 1.80 -2.15
N PRO A 34 -14.53 2.33 -2.34
CA PRO A 34 -13.98 3.34 -1.46
C PRO A 34 -14.92 4.55 -1.32
N ARG A 35 -14.95 5.16 -0.13
CA ARG A 35 -15.77 6.37 0.11
C ARG A 35 -15.37 7.55 -0.77
N PHE A 36 -14.10 7.58 -1.17
CA PHE A 36 -13.60 8.53 -2.16
C PHE A 36 -13.41 7.83 -3.51
N PRO A 37 -14.12 8.23 -4.57
CA PRO A 37 -13.87 7.72 -5.91
C PRO A 37 -12.39 7.86 -6.28
N GLN A 38 -11.82 6.84 -6.93
CA GLN A 38 -10.44 6.91 -7.38
C GLN A 38 -10.30 8.02 -8.44
N LEU A 39 -9.27 8.85 -8.30
CA LEU A 39 -8.97 9.92 -9.24
C LEU A 39 -7.91 9.46 -10.24
N THR A 40 -8.07 9.92 -11.47
CA THR A 40 -7.04 9.86 -12.51
C THR A 40 -6.35 11.22 -12.64
N MET A 41 -5.17 11.27 -13.24
CA MET A 41 -4.38 12.51 -13.36
C MET A 41 -5.12 13.65 -14.09
N ASP A 42 -5.97 13.31 -15.05
CA ASP A 42 -6.79 14.26 -15.81
C ASP A 42 -7.97 14.83 -15.00
N GLN A 43 -8.38 14.16 -13.94
CA GLN A 43 -9.44 14.61 -13.02
C GLN A 43 -8.93 15.49 -11.89
N LEU A 44 -7.60 15.62 -11.74
CA LEU A 44 -7.02 16.45 -10.69
C LEU A 44 -7.19 17.94 -10.99
N ASP A 45 -7.61 18.71 -9.99
CA ASP A 45 -7.58 20.17 -10.06
C ASP A 45 -6.15 20.73 -9.94
N GLU A 46 -6.00 22.04 -10.12
CA GLU A 46 -4.69 22.72 -10.11
C GLU A 46 -3.96 22.57 -8.76
N LYS A 47 -4.68 22.41 -7.64
CA LYS A 47 -4.08 22.25 -6.30
C LYS A 47 -3.64 20.82 -6.05
N GLN A 48 -4.30 19.85 -6.68
CA GLN A 48 -4.01 18.43 -6.53
C GLN A 48 -2.89 17.95 -7.46
N LYS A 49 -2.77 18.55 -8.66
CA LYS A 49 -1.80 18.14 -9.69
C LYS A 49 -0.36 18.04 -9.19
N PRO A 50 0.21 19.02 -8.46
CA PRO A 50 1.60 18.93 -8.00
C PRO A 50 1.86 17.70 -7.11
N LEU A 51 0.94 17.37 -6.21
CA LEU A 51 1.01 16.17 -5.39
C LEU A 51 0.84 14.91 -6.25
N GLY A 52 -0.14 14.88 -7.14
CA GLY A 52 -0.39 13.75 -8.04
C GLY A 52 0.84 13.41 -8.89
N GLU A 53 1.51 14.39 -9.46
CA GLU A 53 2.73 14.22 -10.25
C GLU A 53 3.88 13.63 -9.43
N GLN A 54 4.03 14.03 -8.17
CA GLN A 54 5.05 13.46 -7.28
C GLN A 54 4.72 12.02 -6.91
N VAL A 55 3.46 11.75 -6.56
CA VAL A 55 2.98 10.40 -6.25
C VAL A 55 3.24 9.44 -7.42
N MET A 56 2.93 9.86 -8.66
CA MET A 56 3.13 9.02 -9.84
C MET A 56 4.59 8.63 -10.10
N LYS A 57 5.57 9.35 -9.57
CA LYS A 57 6.99 9.02 -9.70
C LYS A 57 7.43 7.87 -8.78
N VAL A 58 6.72 7.64 -7.68
CA VAL A 58 7.14 6.69 -6.63
C VAL A 58 6.11 5.58 -6.35
N SER A 59 4.86 5.78 -6.76
CA SER A 59 3.77 4.84 -6.49
C SER A 59 3.70 3.73 -7.54
N SER A 60 3.65 2.49 -7.11
CA SER A 60 3.36 1.33 -7.97
C SER A 60 1.87 1.10 -8.24
N VAL A 61 1.00 1.83 -7.53
CA VAL A 61 -0.47 1.71 -7.61
C VAL A 61 -1.14 3.01 -8.07
N GLY A 62 -0.35 3.94 -8.63
CA GLY A 62 -0.85 5.25 -9.06
C GLY A 62 -1.35 6.08 -7.89
N LEU A 63 -2.50 6.74 -8.05
CA LEU A 63 -3.12 7.63 -7.06
C LEU A 63 -3.98 6.88 -6.02
N ALA A 64 -3.98 5.56 -6.02
CA ALA A 64 -4.76 4.72 -5.11
C ALA A 64 -4.11 4.58 -3.72
N GLY A 65 -4.79 3.86 -2.83
CA GLY A 65 -4.33 3.63 -1.46
C GLY A 65 -4.28 4.93 -0.65
N PRO A 66 -3.21 5.19 0.13
CA PRO A 66 -3.16 6.38 0.99
C PRO A 66 -3.15 7.70 0.22
N TYR A 67 -2.76 7.67 -1.05
CA TYR A 67 -2.70 8.88 -1.88
C TYR A 67 -4.09 9.40 -2.26
N ASN A 68 -5.08 8.51 -2.43
CA ASN A 68 -6.44 8.94 -2.74
C ASN A 68 -7.04 9.89 -1.67
N PRO A 69 -7.08 9.55 -0.38
CA PRO A 69 -7.50 10.52 0.65
C PRO A 69 -6.57 11.73 0.78
N MET A 70 -5.25 11.60 0.57
CA MET A 70 -4.32 12.73 0.61
C MET A 70 -4.63 13.78 -0.45
N LEU A 71 -5.05 13.38 -1.64
CA LEU A 71 -5.45 14.29 -2.73
C LEU A 71 -6.71 15.10 -2.39
N ARG A 72 -7.53 14.68 -1.41
CA ARG A 72 -8.71 15.44 -0.95
C ARG A 72 -8.34 16.64 -0.09
N SER A 73 -7.13 16.67 0.44
CA SER A 73 -6.57 17.79 1.19
C SER A 73 -5.13 18.07 0.68
N PRO A 74 -4.96 18.67 -0.50
CA PRO A 74 -3.68 18.70 -1.19
C PRO A 74 -2.57 19.41 -0.39
N VAL A 75 -2.91 20.43 0.42
CA VAL A 75 -1.92 21.10 1.28
C VAL A 75 -1.42 20.18 2.39
N LEU A 76 -2.32 19.46 3.08
CA LEU A 76 -1.94 18.44 4.07
C LEU A 76 -1.27 17.26 3.37
N GLY A 77 -1.84 16.82 2.26
CA GLY A 77 -1.33 15.71 1.46
C GLY A 77 0.12 15.90 1.03
N GLN A 78 0.50 17.12 0.61
CA GLN A 78 1.90 17.41 0.28
C GLN A 78 2.83 17.24 1.49
N ARG A 79 2.45 17.76 2.65
CA ARG A 79 3.26 17.63 3.89
C ARG A 79 3.40 16.18 4.34
N LEU A 80 2.33 15.41 4.21
CA LEU A 80 2.35 13.98 4.48
C LEU A 80 3.20 13.22 3.48
N PHE A 81 3.13 13.58 2.21
CA PHE A 81 3.96 12.97 1.17
C PHE A 81 5.45 13.21 1.43
N ASP A 82 5.85 14.42 1.82
CA ASP A 82 7.24 14.75 2.18
C ASP A 82 7.69 13.91 3.39
N LEU A 83 6.85 13.78 4.42
CA LEU A 83 7.12 12.92 5.58
C LEU A 83 7.22 11.44 5.18
N PHE A 84 6.31 10.94 4.32
CA PHE A 84 6.35 9.57 3.81
C PHE A 84 7.63 9.31 3.04
N HIS A 85 8.05 10.26 2.21
CA HIS A 85 9.27 10.15 1.43
C HIS A 85 10.47 9.94 2.36
N TYR A 86 10.62 10.81 3.35
CA TYR A 86 11.68 10.67 4.35
C TYR A 86 11.63 9.33 5.07
N LEU A 87 10.49 8.97 5.67
CA LEU A 87 10.35 7.77 6.49
C LEU A 87 10.48 6.46 5.71
N ARG A 88 10.28 6.47 4.40
CA ARG A 88 10.41 5.27 3.58
C ARG A 88 11.80 5.07 2.98
N TRP A 89 12.46 6.14 2.59
CA TRP A 89 13.67 6.04 1.77
C TRP A 89 14.89 6.75 2.35
N GLU A 90 14.71 7.67 3.29
CA GLU A 90 15.78 8.50 3.85
C GLU A 90 15.96 8.32 5.36
N THR A 91 15.08 7.59 6.03
CA THR A 91 15.12 7.33 7.46
C THR A 91 16.44 6.65 7.88
N SER A 92 16.90 6.94 9.10
CA SER A 92 18.05 6.28 9.69
C SER A 92 17.80 4.82 10.12
N VAL A 93 16.53 4.37 10.14
CA VAL A 93 16.14 3.00 10.48
C VAL A 93 16.48 2.05 9.33
N PRO A 94 17.19 0.94 9.56
CA PRO A 94 17.46 -0.05 8.51
C PRO A 94 16.17 -0.53 7.83
N THR A 95 16.19 -0.65 6.49
CA THR A 95 14.98 -0.94 5.68
C THR A 95 14.21 -2.17 6.17
N LYS A 96 14.90 -3.25 6.57
CA LYS A 96 14.28 -4.46 7.12
C LYS A 96 13.45 -4.14 8.38
N LEU A 97 14.02 -3.38 9.29
CA LEU A 97 13.39 -3.01 10.56
C LEU A 97 12.27 -1.98 10.35
N ASN A 98 12.45 -1.08 9.39
CA ASN A 98 11.43 -0.11 8.98
C ASN A 98 10.18 -0.82 8.42
N GLU A 99 10.36 -1.71 7.44
CA GLU A 99 9.25 -2.48 6.88
C GLU A 99 8.59 -3.38 7.93
N PHE A 100 9.38 -3.93 8.87
CA PHE A 100 8.83 -4.72 9.98
C PHE A 100 7.95 -3.88 10.91
N ALA A 101 8.38 -2.68 11.28
CA ALA A 101 7.58 -1.74 12.06
C ALA A 101 6.25 -1.41 11.35
N ILE A 102 6.29 -1.19 10.05
CA ILE A 102 5.10 -0.95 9.22
C ILE A 102 4.14 -2.16 9.25
N LEU A 103 4.68 -3.39 9.12
CA LEU A 103 3.85 -4.59 9.18
C LEU A 103 3.20 -4.80 10.56
N ILE A 104 3.88 -4.44 11.65
CA ILE A 104 3.29 -4.50 13.01
C ILE A 104 2.05 -3.61 13.07
N ILE A 105 2.15 -2.36 12.59
CA ILE A 105 1.02 -1.43 12.52
C ILE A 105 -0.07 -1.97 11.57
N GLY A 106 0.32 -2.39 10.36
CA GLY A 106 -0.60 -2.94 9.38
C GLY A 106 -1.40 -4.12 9.93
N ARG A 107 -0.77 -4.96 10.79
CA ARG A 107 -1.48 -6.06 11.46
C ARG A 107 -2.39 -5.59 12.59
N GLN A 108 -1.94 -4.68 13.43
CA GLN A 108 -2.75 -4.14 14.54
C GLN A 108 -4.02 -3.45 14.02
N TRP A 109 -3.90 -2.70 12.93
CA TRP A 109 -5.01 -2.01 12.28
C TRP A 109 -5.76 -2.87 11.26
N ARG A 110 -5.29 -4.10 11.00
CA ARG A 110 -5.82 -4.97 9.95
C ARG A 110 -5.93 -4.26 8.60
N SER A 111 -4.95 -3.40 8.34
CA SER A 111 -4.88 -2.59 7.13
C SER A 111 -4.51 -3.48 5.93
N GLN A 112 -5.52 -3.77 5.10
CA GLN A 112 -5.37 -4.61 3.91
C GLN A 112 -4.34 -4.01 2.94
N VAL A 113 -4.42 -2.69 2.73
CA VAL A 113 -3.56 -1.96 1.80
C VAL A 113 -2.12 -1.97 2.28
N GLU A 114 -1.87 -1.64 3.55
CA GLU A 114 -0.51 -1.60 4.11
C GLU A 114 0.12 -3.00 4.09
N TRP A 115 -0.62 -4.01 4.54
CA TRP A 115 -0.08 -5.37 4.51
C TRP A 115 0.22 -5.84 3.08
N TYR A 116 -0.70 -5.59 2.14
CA TYR A 116 -0.52 -5.95 0.74
C TYR A 116 0.73 -5.30 0.13
N ALA A 117 0.96 -4.02 0.43
CA ALA A 117 2.08 -3.26 -0.10
C ALA A 117 3.42 -3.64 0.57
N HIS A 118 3.42 -3.81 1.90
CA HIS A 118 4.65 -3.87 2.68
C HIS A 118 5.15 -5.29 2.99
N ALA A 119 4.31 -6.33 2.99
CA ALA A 119 4.78 -7.69 3.23
C ALA A 119 5.80 -8.18 2.17
N PRO A 120 5.62 -7.93 0.87
CA PRO A 120 6.64 -8.25 -0.13
C PRO A 120 7.92 -7.43 0.02
N LEU A 121 7.80 -6.17 0.46
CA LEU A 121 8.96 -5.29 0.68
C LEU A 121 9.78 -5.73 1.90
N ALA A 122 9.12 -6.11 2.98
CA ALA A 122 9.76 -6.67 4.17
C ALA A 122 10.52 -7.97 3.84
N ALA A 123 9.89 -8.88 3.09
CA ALA A 123 10.55 -10.11 2.64
C ALA A 123 11.77 -9.79 1.76
N LYS A 124 11.65 -8.86 0.82
CA LYS A 124 12.75 -8.40 -0.03
C LYS A 124 13.88 -7.76 0.77
N ALA A 125 13.55 -7.06 1.87
CA ALA A 125 14.52 -6.46 2.78
C ALA A 125 15.19 -7.48 3.73
N GLY A 126 14.80 -8.76 3.66
CA GLY A 126 15.41 -9.85 4.42
C GLY A 126 14.69 -10.22 5.72
N LEU A 127 13.46 -9.76 5.93
CA LEU A 127 12.63 -10.27 7.02
C LEU A 127 12.17 -11.69 6.71
N SER A 128 12.33 -12.61 7.68
CA SER A 128 11.99 -14.03 7.49
C SER A 128 10.52 -14.22 7.10
N PRO A 129 10.20 -15.09 6.13
CA PRO A 129 8.82 -15.46 5.79
C PRO A 129 8.05 -16.01 7.00
N ASP A 130 8.70 -16.73 7.92
CA ASP A 130 8.07 -17.25 9.12
C ASP A 130 7.66 -16.14 10.08
N ILE A 131 8.51 -15.12 10.26
CA ILE A 131 8.18 -13.91 11.04
C ILE A 131 6.96 -13.20 10.45
N ILE A 132 6.94 -13.02 9.13
CA ILE A 132 5.80 -12.39 8.42
C ILE A 132 4.53 -13.23 8.61
N ALA A 133 4.61 -14.55 8.49
CA ALA A 133 3.46 -15.44 8.65
C ALA A 133 2.92 -15.45 10.07
N GLU A 134 3.78 -15.52 11.08
CA GLU A 134 3.37 -15.49 12.51
C GLU A 134 2.77 -14.13 12.88
N LEU A 135 3.37 -13.03 12.41
CA LEU A 135 2.81 -11.69 12.61
C LEU A 135 1.43 -11.57 11.95
N LYS A 136 1.27 -12.08 10.72
CA LYS A 136 -0.01 -12.13 10.02
C LYS A 136 -1.08 -12.86 10.84
N ALA A 137 -0.69 -13.94 11.52
CA ALA A 137 -1.55 -14.71 12.38
C ALA A 137 -1.79 -14.08 13.77
N SER A 138 -1.43 -12.81 13.98
CA SER A 138 -1.51 -12.10 15.28
C SER A 138 -0.71 -12.76 16.41
N LYS A 139 0.35 -13.46 16.07
CA LYS A 139 1.27 -14.05 17.05
C LYS A 139 2.49 -13.15 17.18
N ARG A 140 3.08 -13.11 18.38
CA ARG A 140 4.44 -12.60 18.53
C ARG A 140 5.37 -13.54 17.76
N PRO A 141 6.09 -13.06 16.75
CA PRO A 141 6.94 -13.94 15.96
C PRO A 141 8.01 -14.63 16.81
N SER A 142 8.28 -15.89 16.49
CA SER A 142 9.41 -16.64 17.01
C SER A 142 10.62 -16.47 16.06
N GLY A 143 11.82 -16.75 16.55
CA GLY A 143 13.03 -16.71 15.70
C GLY A 143 13.45 -15.32 15.22
N MET A 144 12.93 -14.25 15.82
CA MET A 144 13.39 -12.89 15.59
C MET A 144 14.84 -12.71 16.05
N ALA A 145 15.64 -11.99 15.27
CA ALA A 145 16.92 -11.47 15.74
C ALA A 145 16.72 -10.43 16.86
N ASP A 146 17.75 -10.11 17.62
CA ASP A 146 17.65 -9.20 18.78
C ASP A 146 17.12 -7.81 18.40
N ASP A 147 17.53 -7.28 17.24
CA ASP A 147 17.06 -6.00 16.70
C ASP A 147 15.59 -6.07 16.24
N GLU A 148 15.19 -7.18 15.64
CA GLU A 148 13.79 -7.41 15.24
C GLU A 148 12.88 -7.55 16.47
N ALA A 149 13.31 -8.34 17.47
CA ALA A 149 12.56 -8.49 18.72
C ALA A 149 12.39 -7.15 19.44
N LEU A 150 13.43 -6.31 19.43
CA LEU A 150 13.39 -4.98 20.01
C LEU A 150 12.41 -4.06 19.26
N VAL A 151 12.42 -4.04 17.93
CA VAL A 151 11.46 -3.27 17.12
C VAL A 151 10.03 -3.73 17.40
N TYR A 152 9.80 -5.06 17.46
CA TYR A 152 8.49 -5.61 17.78
C TYR A 152 7.99 -5.13 19.14
N ASP A 153 8.83 -5.25 20.19
CA ASP A 153 8.46 -4.86 21.55
C ASP A 153 8.23 -3.35 21.63
N PHE A 154 9.15 -2.53 21.09
CA PHE A 154 9.07 -1.08 21.10
C PHE A 154 7.81 -0.56 20.41
N VAL A 155 7.56 -0.99 19.17
CA VAL A 155 6.40 -0.53 18.40
C VAL A 155 5.11 -1.03 19.03
N THR A 156 5.07 -2.28 19.49
CA THR A 156 3.87 -2.86 20.11
C THR A 156 3.53 -2.14 21.43
N GLU A 157 4.49 -1.95 22.32
CA GLU A 157 4.27 -1.21 23.56
C GLU A 157 3.77 0.20 23.28
N LEU A 158 4.48 0.95 22.40
CA LEU A 158 4.15 2.33 22.09
C LEU A 158 2.71 2.47 21.56
N THR A 159 2.27 1.55 20.71
CA THR A 159 0.98 1.67 20.01
C THR A 159 -0.19 1.03 20.75
N THR A 160 0.06 0.10 21.66
CA THR A 160 -1.01 -0.58 22.42
C THR A 160 -1.17 -0.07 23.85
N THR A 161 -0.06 0.40 24.46
CA THR A 161 -0.06 0.91 25.83
C THR A 161 0.19 2.42 25.92
N GLN A 162 0.44 3.08 24.78
CA GLN A 162 0.79 4.50 24.67
C GLN A 162 2.04 4.89 25.46
N LYS A 163 2.90 3.90 25.74
CA LYS A 163 4.14 4.07 26.49
C LYS A 163 5.15 3.04 26.04
N VAL A 164 6.44 3.37 26.06
CA VAL A 164 7.55 2.42 26.00
C VAL A 164 8.04 2.21 27.43
N SER A 165 8.20 0.96 27.88
CA SER A 165 8.73 0.65 29.20
C SER A 165 10.18 1.08 29.33
N ASP A 166 10.64 1.37 30.56
CA ASP A 166 12.02 1.74 30.82
C ASP A 166 12.99 0.62 30.41
N GLU A 167 12.56 -0.65 30.53
CA GLU A 167 13.33 -1.81 30.09
C GLU A 167 13.51 -1.83 28.56
N THR A 168 12.41 -1.69 27.81
CA THR A 168 12.46 -1.66 26.34
C THR A 168 13.24 -0.44 25.85
N TYR A 169 13.05 0.73 26.48
CA TYR A 169 13.81 1.92 26.13
C TYR A 169 15.33 1.76 26.41
N ALA A 170 15.69 1.16 27.54
CA ALA A 170 17.11 0.90 27.85
C ALA A 170 17.75 -0.08 26.86
N ARG A 171 16.99 -1.07 26.37
CA ARG A 171 17.43 -1.96 25.28
C ARG A 171 17.60 -1.18 23.98
N ALA A 172 16.64 -0.32 23.63
CA ALA A 172 16.70 0.50 22.43
C ALA A 172 17.93 1.41 22.40
N LYS A 173 18.27 2.03 23.52
CA LYS A 173 19.47 2.88 23.68
C LYS A 173 20.80 2.14 23.49
N LYS A 174 20.83 0.82 23.64
CA LYS A 174 22.04 0.01 23.39
C LYS A 174 22.22 -0.35 21.91
N VAL A 175 21.13 -0.39 21.14
CA VAL A 175 21.12 -0.88 19.75
C VAL A 175 20.98 0.27 18.76
N PHE A 176 20.16 1.28 19.10
CA PHE A 176 19.81 2.39 18.22
C PHE A 176 20.37 3.72 18.70
N SER A 177 20.73 4.58 17.76
CA SER A 177 21.00 5.98 18.03
C SER A 177 19.71 6.73 18.42
N ASP A 178 19.85 7.93 18.99
CA ASP A 178 18.70 8.78 19.32
C ASP A 178 17.88 9.11 18.08
N GLN A 179 18.53 9.36 16.94
CA GLN A 179 17.86 9.58 15.67
C GLN A 179 17.03 8.36 15.27
N GLN A 180 17.60 7.15 15.33
CA GLN A 180 16.87 5.93 14.96
C GLN A 180 15.66 5.67 15.86
N ILE A 181 15.75 5.97 17.16
CA ILE A 181 14.62 5.85 18.09
C ILE A 181 13.50 6.85 17.71
N VAL A 182 13.86 8.09 17.38
CA VAL A 182 12.91 9.11 16.95
C VAL A 182 12.30 8.74 15.61
N ASP A 183 13.11 8.31 14.64
CA ASP A 183 12.64 7.89 13.32
C ASP A 183 11.71 6.66 13.42
N LEU A 184 12.07 5.66 14.23
CA LEU A 184 11.21 4.48 14.46
C LEU A 184 9.87 4.87 15.08
N THR A 185 9.87 5.82 16.02
CA THR A 185 8.65 6.37 16.61
C THR A 185 7.81 7.09 15.54
N ALA A 186 8.46 7.88 14.69
CA ALA A 186 7.81 8.60 13.60
C ALA A 186 7.23 7.63 12.55
N VAL A 187 7.94 6.55 12.20
CA VAL A 187 7.43 5.48 11.32
C VAL A 187 6.15 4.89 11.92
N ALA A 188 6.19 4.48 13.20
CA ALA A 188 5.03 3.89 13.85
C ALA A 188 3.83 4.85 13.85
N GLY A 189 4.00 6.10 14.28
CA GLY A 189 2.92 7.10 14.32
C GLY A 189 2.38 7.45 12.94
N ASN A 190 3.26 7.57 11.95
CA ASN A 190 2.88 7.85 10.57
C ASN A 190 2.01 6.72 9.98
N TYR A 191 2.39 5.46 10.18
CA TYR A 191 1.61 4.34 9.65
C TYR A 191 0.31 4.08 10.43
N VAL A 192 0.22 4.45 11.70
CA VAL A 192 -1.07 4.55 12.41
C VAL A 192 -1.99 5.57 11.72
N MET A 193 -1.47 6.75 11.37
CA MET A 193 -2.24 7.77 10.65
C MET A 193 -2.64 7.29 9.24
N VAL A 194 -1.74 6.61 8.51
CA VAL A 194 -2.06 6.00 7.21
C VAL A 194 -3.19 4.98 7.37
N ALA A 195 -3.09 4.08 8.35
CA ALA A 195 -4.13 3.09 8.62
C ALA A 195 -5.49 3.74 8.93
N MET A 196 -5.49 4.85 9.71
CA MET A 196 -6.70 5.64 9.97
C MET A 196 -7.29 6.24 8.68
N MET A 197 -6.46 6.81 7.82
CA MET A 197 -6.92 7.39 6.54
C MET A 197 -7.48 6.30 5.62
N LEU A 198 -6.80 5.16 5.50
CA LEU A 198 -7.26 4.02 4.70
C LEU A 198 -8.59 3.46 5.23
N ALA A 199 -8.71 3.30 6.55
CA ALA A 199 -9.93 2.83 7.18
C ALA A 199 -11.08 3.82 7.03
N MET A 200 -10.83 5.13 7.22
CA MET A 200 -11.82 6.19 7.03
C MET A 200 -12.31 6.24 5.58
N ALA A 201 -11.40 6.13 4.61
CA ALA A 201 -11.72 6.16 3.19
C ALA A 201 -12.28 4.83 2.66
N GLU A 202 -12.23 3.76 3.48
CA GLU A 202 -12.57 2.38 3.07
C GLU A 202 -11.74 1.91 1.86
N GLU A 203 -10.46 2.31 1.83
CA GLU A 203 -9.54 1.87 0.79
C GLU A 203 -9.26 0.36 0.91
N THR A 204 -9.22 -0.32 -0.22
CA THR A 204 -9.03 -1.76 -0.33
C THR A 204 -7.78 -2.11 -1.14
N THR A 205 -7.41 -3.38 -1.15
CA THR A 205 -6.41 -3.89 -2.10
C THR A 205 -6.82 -3.62 -3.54
N PRO A 206 -5.87 -3.54 -4.49
CA PRO A 206 -6.19 -3.33 -5.89
C PRO A 206 -7.22 -4.34 -6.42
N PRO A 207 -8.06 -3.95 -7.39
CA PRO A 207 -9.07 -4.83 -7.96
C PRO A 207 -8.49 -6.18 -8.41
N GLY A 208 -9.18 -7.27 -8.10
CA GLY A 208 -8.76 -8.63 -8.44
C GLY A 208 -7.64 -9.20 -7.58
N LYS A 209 -7.22 -8.52 -6.52
CA LYS A 209 -6.26 -9.04 -5.53
C LYS A 209 -6.98 -9.50 -4.27
N GLU A 210 -6.61 -10.69 -3.81
CA GLU A 210 -7.13 -11.22 -2.55
C GLU A 210 -6.70 -10.34 -1.37
N PRO A 211 -7.64 -9.99 -0.47
CA PRO A 211 -7.31 -9.24 0.72
C PRO A 211 -6.44 -10.09 1.66
N PRO A 212 -5.35 -9.52 2.22
CA PRO A 212 -4.46 -10.23 3.14
C PRO A 212 -5.14 -10.81 4.38
N PHE A 213 -6.16 -10.14 4.88
CA PHE A 213 -6.93 -10.55 6.05
C PHE A 213 -8.37 -10.84 5.68
N LYS A 214 -9.00 -11.84 6.32
CA LYS A 214 -10.42 -12.11 6.11
C LYS A 214 -11.26 -10.95 6.63
N VAL A 215 -12.31 -10.59 5.89
CA VAL A 215 -13.29 -9.60 6.32
C VAL A 215 -13.98 -10.10 7.58
N GLY A 216 -13.93 -9.29 8.67
CA GLY A 216 -14.55 -9.65 9.96
C GLY A 216 -13.69 -10.50 10.92
N GLU A 217 -12.48 -10.88 10.57
CA GLU A 217 -11.52 -11.47 11.53
C GLU A 217 -11.17 -10.43 12.61
N LYS A 218 -11.34 -10.79 13.90
CA LYS A 218 -10.96 -9.95 15.05
C LYS A 218 -9.53 -10.19 15.45
#